data_ea2bfe7f914da7432598442ee6003cd7
#
_entry.id   ea2bfe7f914da7432598442ee6003cd7
#
_cell.length_a   1.000
_cell.length_b   1.000
_cell.length_c   1.000
_cell.angle_alpha   90.00
_cell.angle_beta   90.00
_cell.angle_gamma   90.00
#
_symmetry.space_group_name_H-M   'P 1'
#
loop_
_entity.id
_entity.type
_entity.pdbx_description
1 polymer ?
#
loop_
_entity_poly.entity_id
_entity_poly.type
_entity_poly.pdbx_seq_one_letter_code
_entity_poly.pdbx_strand_id
1 'polypeptide(L)'
;SIANFLLKAGEAAQVRLTPPMRPFQEEKLNLALFHHHILEDFWRENLSKQSYKALAKVIPQTWVMDPVELPPNAVLDAPLIGGKPMTDWSQLIEASKKERNLIIKISGFHESAWGARSVTLGSDSSRADWESAIQQAITMADTSLHILQTYEKPKRLRHPVYKDDGSLYQMEGRLRLCPYYFVDESVKEANLQGILATLCPADKKI
;
A
#
# COMPACT_ATOMS: atom_id res chain seq x y z
N SER A 1 -18.11 -19.60 14.03
CA SER A 1 -17.59 -19.48 12.64
C SER A 1 -16.29 -20.29 12.50
N ILE A 2 -15.91 -20.66 11.28
CA ILE A 2 -14.64 -21.34 10.99
C ILE A 2 -13.45 -20.52 11.49
N ALA A 3 -13.49 -19.20 11.34
CA ALA A 3 -12.45 -18.32 11.84
C ALA A 3 -12.22 -18.45 13.35
N ASN A 4 -13.30 -18.47 14.14
CA ASN A 4 -13.19 -18.66 15.60
C ASN A 4 -12.64 -20.04 15.97
N PHE A 5 -12.97 -21.07 15.19
CA PHE A 5 -12.42 -22.41 15.40
C PHE A 5 -10.90 -22.42 15.15
N LEU A 6 -10.46 -21.85 14.03
CA LEU A 6 -9.04 -21.76 13.69
C LEU A 6 -8.24 -20.92 14.70
N LEU A 7 -8.80 -19.81 15.16
CA LEU A 7 -8.16 -18.98 16.19
C LEU A 7 -7.94 -19.79 17.49
N LYS A 8 -8.99 -20.48 17.99
CA LYS A 8 -8.88 -21.30 19.20
C LYS A 8 -7.90 -22.46 19.04
N ALA A 9 -7.88 -23.11 17.86
CA ALA A 9 -6.92 -24.16 17.57
C ALA A 9 -5.48 -23.63 17.51
N GLY A 10 -5.28 -22.42 16.99
CA GLY A 10 -3.99 -21.73 17.00
C GLY A 10 -3.55 -21.31 18.41
N GLU A 11 -4.45 -20.76 19.22
CA GLU A 11 -4.20 -20.44 20.63
C GLU A 11 -3.83 -21.66 21.47
N ALA A 12 -4.48 -22.79 21.19
CA ALA A 12 -4.20 -24.08 21.82
C ALA A 12 -2.94 -24.79 21.24
N ALA A 13 -2.20 -24.16 20.34
CA ALA A 13 -1.04 -24.72 19.65
C ALA A 13 -1.30 -26.04 18.89
N GLN A 14 -2.56 -26.33 18.57
CA GLN A 14 -2.95 -27.52 17.82
C GLN A 14 -2.71 -27.37 16.31
N VAL A 15 -2.69 -26.14 15.83
CA VAL A 15 -2.38 -25.80 14.44
C VAL A 15 -1.48 -24.56 14.39
N ARG A 16 -0.61 -24.48 13.39
CA ARG A 16 0.15 -23.26 13.09
C ARG A 16 -0.56 -22.50 11.98
N LEU A 17 -0.81 -21.22 12.23
CA LEU A 17 -1.46 -20.33 11.25
C LEU A 17 -0.38 -19.48 10.56
N THR A 18 -0.39 -19.50 9.23
CA THR A 18 0.49 -18.67 8.39
C THR A 18 -0.36 -18.00 7.30
N PRO A 19 -0.31 -16.66 7.18
CA PRO A 19 0.23 -15.71 8.16
C PRO A 19 -0.52 -15.76 9.50
N PRO A 20 0.08 -15.30 10.60
CA PRO A 20 -0.63 -15.20 11.88
C PRO A 20 -1.85 -14.29 11.69
N MET A 21 -2.99 -14.64 12.29
CA MET A 21 -4.23 -13.86 12.21
C MET A 21 -4.14 -12.60 13.07
N ARG A 22 -3.24 -11.71 12.70
CA ARG A 22 -3.02 -10.42 13.35
C ARG A 22 -3.38 -9.32 12.38
N PRO A 23 -4.54 -8.69 12.53
CA PRO A 23 -5.07 -7.72 11.58
C PRO A 23 -4.11 -6.58 11.24
N PHE A 24 -3.34 -6.06 12.22
CA PHE A 24 -2.38 -4.99 12.00
C PHE A 24 -1.25 -5.32 10.98
N GLN A 25 -1.03 -6.60 10.67
CA GLN A 25 -0.05 -6.99 9.64
C GLN A 25 -0.51 -6.67 8.21
N GLU A 26 -1.81 -6.48 8.02
CA GLU A 26 -2.40 -6.14 6.73
C GLU A 26 -2.62 -4.63 6.55
N GLU A 27 -2.23 -3.84 7.54
CA GLU A 27 -2.39 -2.39 7.53
C GLU A 27 -1.48 -1.72 6.50
N LYS A 28 -2.08 -0.93 5.62
CA LYS A 28 -1.32 -0.12 4.64
C LYS A 28 -0.47 0.95 5.33
N LEU A 29 -0.87 1.35 6.54
CA LEU A 29 -0.12 2.28 7.38
C LEU A 29 1.32 1.81 7.61
N ASN A 30 1.57 0.50 7.68
CA ASN A 30 2.92 -0.06 7.84
C ASN A 30 3.89 0.42 6.75
N LEU A 31 3.40 0.68 5.53
CA LEU A 31 4.21 1.21 4.44
C LEU A 31 4.65 2.65 4.70
N ALA A 32 3.77 3.46 5.32
CA ALA A 32 4.09 4.82 5.71
C ALA A 32 5.03 4.86 6.92
N LEU A 33 4.82 3.99 7.91
CA LEU A 33 5.71 3.87 9.07
C LEU A 33 7.14 3.49 8.67
N PHE A 34 7.31 2.70 7.60
CA PHE A 34 8.64 2.38 7.09
C PHE A 34 9.38 3.62 6.56
N HIS A 35 8.66 4.57 5.98
CA HIS A 35 9.24 5.80 5.42
C HIS A 35 9.24 6.97 6.41
N HIS A 36 8.64 6.81 7.59
CA HIS A 36 8.53 7.90 8.56
C HIS A 36 9.91 8.23 9.17
N HIS A 37 10.34 9.48 9.03
CA HIS A 37 11.68 9.92 9.45
C HIS A 37 12.00 9.65 10.92
N ILE A 38 11.02 9.76 11.84
CA ILE A 38 11.20 9.46 13.28
C ILE A 38 11.53 7.99 13.51
N LEU A 39 11.08 7.08 12.62
CA LEU A 39 11.29 5.64 12.74
C LEU A 39 12.52 5.14 11.95
N GLU A 40 13.26 6.02 11.30
CA GLU A 40 14.40 5.62 10.47
C GLU A 40 15.47 4.87 11.28
N ASP A 41 15.84 5.38 12.46
CA ASP A 41 16.84 4.75 13.32
C ASP A 41 16.34 3.39 13.82
N PHE A 42 15.05 3.29 14.21
CA PHE A 42 14.44 2.02 14.58
C PHE A 42 14.60 0.97 13.47
N TRP A 43 14.29 1.33 12.22
CA TRP A 43 14.41 0.38 11.12
C TRP A 43 15.87 0.01 10.83
N ARG A 44 16.81 0.97 10.94
CA ARG A 44 18.24 0.73 10.76
C ARG A 44 18.84 -0.18 11.82
N GLU A 45 18.38 -0.10 13.05
CA GLU A 45 18.82 -0.93 14.16
C GLU A 45 18.25 -2.35 14.13
N ASN A 46 16.99 -2.49 13.68
CA ASN A 46 16.26 -3.77 13.72
C ASN A 46 16.29 -4.57 12.39
N LEU A 47 16.79 -3.98 11.32
CA LEU A 47 16.94 -4.64 10.02
C LEU A 47 18.42 -4.75 9.63
N SER A 48 18.76 -5.86 8.95
CA SER A 48 20.07 -5.91 8.30
C SER A 48 20.17 -4.79 7.26
N LYS A 49 21.38 -4.27 7.03
CA LYS A 49 21.62 -3.25 5.99
C LYS A 49 21.11 -3.68 4.60
N GLN A 50 21.19 -4.97 4.30
CA GLN A 50 20.69 -5.52 3.04
C GLN A 50 19.15 -5.52 2.99
N SER A 51 18.51 -5.96 4.06
CA SER A 51 17.03 -5.97 4.17
C SER A 51 16.46 -4.56 4.11
N TYR A 52 17.04 -3.61 4.85
CA TYR A 52 16.62 -2.20 4.80
C TYR A 52 16.69 -1.64 3.38
N LYS A 53 17.83 -1.84 2.68
CA LYS A 53 18.00 -1.39 1.29
C LYS A 53 17.00 -2.06 0.32
N ALA A 54 16.70 -3.35 0.52
CA ALA A 54 15.76 -4.06 -0.32
C ALA A 54 14.34 -3.51 -0.12
N LEU A 55 13.91 -3.30 1.12
CA LEU A 55 12.60 -2.72 1.45
C LEU A 55 12.48 -1.29 0.93
N ALA A 56 13.48 -0.44 1.15
CA ALA A 56 13.50 0.93 0.64
C ALA A 56 13.40 1.02 -0.90
N LYS A 57 13.82 -0.04 -1.60
CA LYS A 57 13.72 -0.10 -3.07
C LYS A 57 12.35 -0.56 -3.56
N VAL A 58 11.65 -1.40 -2.79
CA VAL A 58 10.39 -2.03 -3.25
C VAL A 58 9.15 -1.39 -2.64
N ILE A 59 9.26 -0.70 -1.49
CA ILE A 59 8.15 0.03 -0.89
C ILE A 59 8.13 1.45 -1.47
N PRO A 60 7.10 1.84 -2.24
CA PRO A 60 6.97 3.21 -2.72
C PRO A 60 6.91 4.20 -1.57
N GLN A 61 7.42 5.42 -1.76
CA GLN A 61 7.31 6.47 -0.76
C GLN A 61 5.86 6.66 -0.33
N THR A 62 5.62 6.60 0.96
CA THR A 62 4.28 6.59 1.55
C THR A 62 4.25 7.48 2.79
N TRP A 63 3.19 8.24 2.94
CA TRP A 63 2.97 9.17 4.06
C TRP A 63 1.64 8.86 4.74
N VAL A 64 1.55 9.17 6.02
CA VAL A 64 0.30 9.14 6.79
C VAL A 64 -0.42 10.47 6.58
N MET A 65 -1.66 10.44 6.13
CA MET A 65 -2.51 11.63 6.05
C MET A 65 -3.18 11.87 7.41
N ASP A 66 -2.41 12.46 8.32
CA ASP A 66 -2.87 12.83 9.65
C ASP A 66 -3.01 14.36 9.73
N PRO A 67 -4.23 14.90 9.90
CA PRO A 67 -4.51 16.35 9.94
C PRO A 67 -4.21 16.97 11.31
N VAL A 68 -3.11 16.60 11.95
CA VAL A 68 -2.68 17.18 13.22
C VAL A 68 -2.24 18.63 13.00
N GLU A 69 -2.63 19.52 13.92
CA GLU A 69 -2.12 20.89 13.96
C GLU A 69 -0.62 20.91 14.18
N LEU A 70 0.08 21.57 13.27
CA LEU A 70 1.53 21.68 13.34
C LEU A 70 1.97 22.88 14.22
N PRO A 71 3.08 22.74 14.94
CA PRO A 71 3.71 23.88 15.60
C PRO A 71 4.08 24.99 14.61
N PRO A 72 4.22 26.25 15.05
CA PRO A 72 4.65 27.34 14.18
C PRO A 72 5.97 27.00 13.46
N ASN A 73 6.00 27.27 12.16
CA ASN A 73 7.12 26.99 11.24
C ASN A 73 7.43 25.51 10.97
N ALA A 74 6.63 24.58 11.47
CA ALA A 74 6.74 23.18 11.09
C ALA A 74 6.07 22.94 9.72
N VAL A 75 6.54 21.91 9.03
CA VAL A 75 5.98 21.44 7.75
C VAL A 75 5.61 19.98 7.85
N LEU A 76 4.66 19.55 7.02
CA LEU A 76 4.32 18.14 6.91
C LEU A 76 5.47 17.33 6.31
N ASP A 77 5.65 16.12 6.81
CA ASP A 77 6.38 15.09 6.07
C ASP A 77 5.46 14.62 4.92
N ALA A 78 5.61 15.24 3.76
CA ALA A 78 4.69 15.14 2.64
C ALA A 78 5.40 15.55 1.34
N PRO A 79 4.87 15.24 0.14
CA PRO A 79 5.43 15.71 -1.11
C PRO A 79 5.36 17.24 -1.23
N LEU A 80 6.30 17.82 -1.98
CA LEU A 80 6.27 19.24 -2.31
C LEU A 80 5.17 19.53 -3.33
N ILE A 81 4.45 20.63 -3.15
CA ILE A 81 3.47 21.14 -4.13
C ILE A 81 3.94 22.51 -4.63
N GLY A 82 4.06 22.64 -5.94
CA GLY A 82 4.66 23.83 -6.54
C GLY A 82 6.11 24.08 -6.08
N GLY A 83 6.81 23.03 -5.71
CA GLY A 83 8.18 23.09 -5.17
C GLY A 83 8.26 23.59 -3.73
N LYS A 84 7.15 23.72 -3.02
CA LYS A 84 7.07 24.20 -1.64
C LYS A 84 6.60 23.10 -0.69
N PRO A 85 7.15 23.05 0.55
CA PRO A 85 6.61 22.16 1.57
C PRO A 85 5.18 22.56 1.97
N MET A 86 4.40 21.56 2.35
CA MET A 86 3.04 21.76 2.84
C MET A 86 3.01 21.90 4.36
N THR A 87 2.03 22.65 4.84
CA THR A 87 1.72 22.81 6.28
C THR A 87 0.35 22.22 6.61
N ASP A 88 -0.43 21.86 5.61
CA ASP A 88 -1.76 21.29 5.73
C ASP A 88 -2.07 20.36 4.55
N TRP A 89 -2.76 19.26 4.81
CA TRP A 89 -3.09 18.26 3.79
C TRP A 89 -4.05 18.78 2.71
N SER A 90 -4.88 19.79 3.01
CA SER A 90 -5.77 20.41 2.03
C SER A 90 -5.00 21.07 0.87
N GLN A 91 -3.74 21.45 1.08
CA GLN A 91 -2.89 22.02 0.04
C GLN A 91 -2.62 21.05 -1.12
N LEU A 92 -2.80 19.75 -0.94
CA LEU A 92 -2.77 18.75 -2.02
C LEU A 92 -3.82 19.02 -3.12
N ILE A 93 -4.88 19.75 -2.82
CA ILE A 93 -5.93 20.13 -3.79
C ILE A 93 -5.33 20.99 -4.91
N GLU A 94 -4.33 21.80 -4.57
CA GLU A 94 -3.67 22.70 -5.52
C GLU A 94 -2.64 21.98 -6.42
N ALA A 95 -2.35 20.72 -6.14
CA ALA A 95 -1.40 19.93 -6.92
C ALA A 95 -1.81 19.90 -8.41
N SER A 96 -0.87 20.22 -9.28
CA SER A 96 -1.04 20.06 -10.73
C SER A 96 -1.24 18.59 -11.10
N LYS A 97 -1.78 18.32 -12.28
CA LYS A 97 -1.97 16.93 -12.74
C LYS A 97 -0.66 16.11 -12.77
N LYS A 98 0.47 16.75 -12.99
CA LYS A 98 1.79 16.13 -12.97
C LYS A 98 2.24 15.76 -11.54
N GLU A 99 1.96 16.62 -10.57
CA GLU A 99 2.27 16.40 -9.16
C GLU A 99 1.35 15.37 -8.52
N ARG A 100 0.14 15.17 -9.08
CA ARG A 100 -0.81 14.15 -8.64
C ARG A 100 -0.45 12.71 -9.10
N ASN A 101 0.83 12.42 -9.39
CA ASN A 101 1.28 11.03 -9.56
C ASN A 101 1.34 10.30 -8.22
N LEU A 102 0.23 10.36 -7.51
CA LEU A 102 0.01 9.93 -6.14
C LEU A 102 -1.26 9.08 -6.06
N ILE A 103 -1.35 8.27 -5.03
CA ILE A 103 -2.50 7.44 -4.77
C ILE A 103 -2.93 7.59 -3.30
N ILE A 104 -4.21 7.85 -3.07
CA ILE A 104 -4.80 7.87 -1.73
C ILE A 104 -5.48 6.54 -1.48
N LYS A 105 -5.24 5.94 -0.31
CA LYS A 105 -5.83 4.67 0.12
C LYS A 105 -6.23 4.75 1.58
N ILE A 106 -7.42 4.24 1.91
CA ILE A 106 -7.78 4.04 3.30
C ILE A 106 -6.94 2.92 3.90
N SER A 107 -6.44 3.11 5.13
CA SER A 107 -5.81 2.07 5.93
C SER A 107 -6.79 1.55 6.98
N GLY A 108 -6.41 0.49 7.70
CA GLY A 108 -7.22 -0.05 8.77
C GLY A 108 -8.27 -1.05 8.35
N PHE A 109 -9.15 -1.36 9.32
CA PHE A 109 -10.19 -2.37 9.21
C PHE A 109 -11.47 -1.84 8.58
N HIS A 110 -11.43 -0.73 7.88
CA HIS A 110 -12.59 -0.21 7.19
C HIS A 110 -13.00 -1.18 6.07
N GLU A 111 -14.29 -1.43 5.92
CA GLU A 111 -14.82 -2.37 4.91
C GLU A 111 -14.41 -2.03 3.48
N SER A 112 -14.16 -0.75 3.18
CA SER A 112 -13.66 -0.29 1.89
C SER A 112 -12.14 -0.43 1.72
N ALA A 113 -11.39 -0.87 2.73
CA ALA A 113 -9.94 -1.03 2.64
C ALA A 113 -9.51 -2.18 1.70
N TRP A 114 -10.46 -3.03 1.30
CA TRP A 114 -10.25 -4.22 0.49
C TRP A 114 -10.74 -4.04 -0.95
N GLY A 115 -10.10 -4.73 -1.88
CA GLY A 115 -10.55 -4.80 -3.29
C GLY A 115 -10.46 -3.50 -4.06
N ALA A 116 -9.56 -2.60 -3.71
CA ALA A 116 -9.34 -1.30 -4.37
C ALA A 116 -10.57 -0.35 -4.35
N ARG A 117 -11.54 -0.56 -3.45
CA ARG A 117 -12.77 0.24 -3.39
C ARG A 117 -12.54 1.69 -2.93
N SER A 118 -11.50 1.93 -2.14
CA SER A 118 -11.14 3.25 -1.59
C SER A 118 -9.83 3.79 -2.17
N VAL A 119 -9.53 3.43 -3.41
CA VAL A 119 -8.28 3.85 -4.06
C VAL A 119 -8.57 4.99 -5.00
N THR A 120 -7.99 6.16 -4.73
CA THR A 120 -8.04 7.31 -5.63
C THR A 120 -6.68 7.57 -6.24
N LEU A 121 -6.58 7.40 -7.57
CA LEU A 121 -5.36 7.68 -8.33
C LEU A 121 -5.40 9.11 -8.84
N GLY A 122 -4.53 9.96 -8.31
CA GLY A 122 -4.57 11.41 -8.56
C GLY A 122 -4.35 11.80 -10.02
N SER A 123 -3.47 11.09 -10.75
CA SER A 123 -3.22 11.34 -12.18
C SER A 123 -4.43 11.03 -13.08
N ASP A 124 -5.29 10.09 -12.66
CA ASP A 124 -6.45 9.62 -13.43
C ASP A 124 -7.76 10.25 -12.97
N SER A 125 -7.75 10.93 -11.82
CA SER A 125 -8.93 11.58 -11.25
C SER A 125 -9.18 12.95 -11.84
N SER A 126 -10.44 13.36 -11.90
CA SER A 126 -10.80 14.75 -12.09
C SER A 126 -10.29 15.61 -10.92
N ARG A 127 -10.29 16.95 -11.07
CA ARG A 127 -9.92 17.82 -9.95
C ARG A 127 -10.92 17.67 -8.79
N ALA A 128 -12.20 17.57 -9.09
CA ALA A 128 -13.25 17.41 -8.09
C ALA A 128 -13.16 16.08 -7.33
N ASP A 129 -12.89 14.97 -8.03
CA ASP A 129 -12.71 13.66 -7.39
C ASP A 129 -11.47 13.64 -6.50
N TRP A 130 -10.38 14.27 -6.93
CA TRP A 130 -9.15 14.40 -6.15
C TRP A 130 -9.38 15.23 -4.89
N GLU A 131 -10.01 16.39 -5.01
CA GLU A 131 -10.40 17.22 -3.88
C GLU A 131 -11.30 16.46 -2.90
N SER A 132 -12.34 15.78 -3.40
CA SER A 132 -13.23 14.96 -2.59
C SER A 132 -12.48 13.88 -1.81
N ALA A 133 -11.52 13.20 -2.45
CA ALA A 133 -10.73 12.17 -1.79
C ALA A 133 -9.83 12.73 -0.67
N ILE A 134 -9.25 13.91 -0.87
CA ILE A 134 -8.45 14.59 0.16
C ILE A 134 -9.33 15.00 1.33
N GLN A 135 -10.47 15.65 1.07
CA GLN A 135 -11.41 16.05 2.11
C GLN A 135 -11.93 14.84 2.92
N GLN A 136 -12.23 13.75 2.23
CA GLN A 136 -12.63 12.50 2.89
C GLN A 136 -11.50 11.98 3.79
N ALA A 137 -10.26 11.94 3.31
CA ALA A 137 -9.13 11.46 4.08
C ALA A 137 -8.91 12.29 5.36
N ILE A 138 -9.02 13.62 5.27
CA ILE A 138 -8.92 14.53 6.40
C ILE A 138 -10.08 14.33 7.39
N THR A 139 -11.31 14.27 6.90
CA THR A 139 -12.51 14.16 7.75
C THR A 139 -12.59 12.82 8.48
N MET A 140 -12.11 11.75 7.86
CA MET A 140 -12.15 10.41 8.43
C MET A 140 -10.94 10.06 9.31
N ALA A 141 -9.96 10.95 9.48
CA ALA A 141 -8.70 10.63 10.12
C ALA A 141 -8.86 10.05 11.54
N ASP A 142 -9.81 10.55 12.34
CA ASP A 142 -10.08 10.07 13.70
C ASP A 142 -10.61 8.63 13.75
N THR A 143 -11.20 8.14 12.67
CA THR A 143 -11.82 6.81 12.61
C THR A 143 -11.09 5.85 11.70
N SER A 144 -10.51 6.35 10.63
CA SER A 144 -9.83 5.55 9.60
C SER A 144 -8.79 6.39 8.87
N LEU A 145 -7.53 6.26 9.28
CA LEU A 145 -6.43 6.94 8.63
C LEU A 145 -6.30 6.54 7.15
N HIS A 146 -5.91 7.50 6.35
CA HIS A 146 -5.53 7.29 4.97
C HIS A 146 -4.02 7.41 4.81
N ILE A 147 -3.50 6.75 3.80
CA ILE A 147 -2.13 6.94 3.34
C ILE A 147 -2.13 7.64 1.98
N LEU A 148 -1.16 8.51 1.80
CA LEU A 148 -0.75 9.02 0.50
C LEU A 148 0.48 8.25 0.05
N GLN A 149 0.52 7.78 -1.17
CA GLN A 149 1.64 6.98 -1.69
C GLN A 149 2.00 7.41 -3.10
N THR A 150 3.29 7.40 -3.43
CA THR A 150 3.75 7.59 -4.80
C THR A 150 3.17 6.50 -5.70
N TYR A 151 2.63 6.87 -6.85
CA TYR A 151 2.12 5.91 -7.80
C TYR A 151 3.23 5.40 -8.72
N GLU A 152 3.60 4.15 -8.52
CA GLU A 152 4.52 3.45 -9.39
C GLU A 152 3.75 2.72 -10.50
N LYS A 153 3.92 3.22 -11.72
CA LYS A 153 3.18 2.69 -12.88
C LYS A 153 3.72 1.30 -13.26
N PRO A 154 2.89 0.24 -13.18
CA PRO A 154 3.33 -1.10 -13.52
C PRO A 154 3.78 -1.22 -14.97
N LYS A 155 4.87 -1.96 -15.21
CA LYS A 155 5.35 -2.25 -16.55
C LYS A 155 4.31 -3.06 -17.33
N ARG A 156 4.06 -2.68 -18.58
CA ARG A 156 3.26 -3.48 -19.50
C ARG A 156 4.11 -4.62 -20.08
N LEU A 157 3.49 -5.76 -20.26
CA LEU A 157 4.08 -6.91 -20.91
C LEU A 157 3.04 -7.61 -21.80
N ARG A 158 3.53 -8.36 -22.77
CA ARG A 158 2.70 -9.21 -23.61
C ARG A 158 2.82 -10.65 -23.12
N HIS A 159 1.70 -11.33 -23.02
CA HIS A 159 1.64 -12.72 -22.58
C HIS A 159 0.54 -13.48 -23.34
N PRO A 160 0.81 -14.70 -23.80
CA PRO A 160 -0.23 -15.53 -24.42
C PRO A 160 -1.27 -15.92 -23.38
N VAL A 161 -2.53 -15.77 -23.74
CA VAL A 161 -3.70 -16.11 -22.90
C VAL A 161 -4.65 -16.97 -23.72
N TYR A 162 -5.21 -18.00 -23.09
CA TYR A 162 -6.25 -18.81 -23.70
C TYR A 162 -7.58 -18.07 -23.66
N LYS A 163 -8.32 -18.11 -24.76
CA LYS A 163 -9.72 -17.72 -24.82
C LYS A 163 -10.61 -18.92 -24.44
N ASP A 164 -11.88 -18.66 -24.25
CA ASP A 164 -12.87 -19.69 -23.90
C ASP A 164 -12.99 -20.80 -24.95
N ASP A 165 -12.70 -20.47 -26.22
CA ASP A 165 -12.66 -21.42 -27.35
C ASP A 165 -11.34 -22.24 -27.43
N GLY A 166 -10.43 -22.04 -26.47
CA GLY A 166 -9.12 -22.69 -26.43
C GLY A 166 -8.06 -22.06 -27.35
N SER A 167 -8.40 -21.05 -28.14
CA SER A 167 -7.41 -20.34 -28.95
C SER A 167 -6.51 -19.44 -28.11
N LEU A 168 -5.26 -19.23 -28.57
CA LEU A 168 -4.31 -18.34 -27.93
C LEU A 168 -4.37 -16.94 -28.57
N TYR A 169 -4.33 -15.91 -27.73
CA TYR A 169 -4.07 -14.55 -28.18
C TYR A 169 -3.00 -13.87 -27.32
N GLN A 170 -2.32 -12.90 -27.88
CA GLN A 170 -1.34 -12.10 -27.14
C GLN A 170 -2.04 -10.94 -26.43
N MET A 171 -2.15 -11.05 -25.12
CA MET A 171 -2.71 -10.01 -24.29
C MET A 171 -1.63 -9.03 -23.84
N GLU A 172 -1.85 -7.73 -24.03
CA GLU A 172 -1.05 -6.70 -23.37
C GLU A 172 -1.66 -6.40 -22.01
N GLY A 173 -0.86 -6.54 -20.96
CA GLY A 173 -1.35 -6.42 -19.59
C GLY A 173 -0.30 -5.91 -18.63
N ARG A 174 -0.71 -5.78 -17.38
CA ARG A 174 0.14 -5.46 -16.22
C ARG A 174 0.18 -6.65 -15.29
N LEU A 175 1.38 -7.01 -14.85
CA LEU A 175 1.60 -8.15 -13.97
C LEU A 175 1.51 -7.72 -12.52
N ARG A 176 0.70 -8.43 -11.73
CA ARG A 176 0.70 -8.41 -10.28
C ARG A 176 1.30 -9.72 -9.77
N LEU A 177 2.30 -9.62 -8.91
CA LEU A 177 2.94 -10.75 -8.27
C LEU A 177 2.59 -10.75 -6.77
N CYS A 178 2.18 -11.90 -6.27
CA CYS A 178 1.99 -12.15 -4.85
C CYS A 178 2.94 -13.27 -4.44
N PRO A 179 4.15 -12.95 -3.98
CA PRO A 179 5.10 -13.97 -3.49
C PRO A 179 4.68 -14.48 -2.13
N TYR A 180 4.78 -15.79 -1.93
CA TYR A 180 4.51 -16.46 -0.68
C TYR A 180 5.82 -16.90 -0.03
N TYR A 181 6.09 -16.36 1.14
CA TYR A 181 7.24 -16.70 1.96
C TYR A 181 6.79 -17.53 3.16
N PHE A 182 7.48 -18.63 3.41
CA PHE A 182 7.31 -19.39 4.64
C PHE A 182 8.57 -19.23 5.50
N VAL A 183 8.35 -19.07 6.80
CA VAL A 183 9.44 -18.95 7.77
C VAL A 183 9.73 -20.34 8.34
N ASP A 184 10.97 -20.79 8.20
CA ASP A 184 11.48 -21.95 8.92
C ASP A 184 11.94 -21.49 10.31
N GLU A 185 11.21 -21.88 11.34
CA GLU A 185 11.51 -21.49 12.72
C GLU A 185 12.85 -22.05 13.22
N SER A 186 13.31 -23.16 12.64
CA SER A 186 14.58 -23.80 13.05
C SER A 186 15.79 -22.98 12.64
N VAL A 187 15.73 -22.32 11.48
CA VAL A 187 16.82 -21.49 10.93
C VAL A 187 16.50 -20.00 10.93
N LYS A 188 15.28 -19.62 11.31
CA LYS A 188 14.79 -18.23 11.31
C LYS A 188 14.93 -17.52 9.94
N GLU A 189 14.79 -18.29 8.88
CA GLU A 189 14.86 -17.78 7.51
C GLU A 189 13.50 -17.81 6.83
N ALA A 190 13.22 -16.77 6.04
CA ALA A 190 12.04 -16.69 5.19
C ALA A 190 12.40 -17.17 3.77
N ASN A 191 11.78 -18.25 3.33
CA ASN A 191 12.03 -18.84 2.03
C ASN A 191 10.84 -18.63 1.08
N LEU A 192 11.11 -18.19 -0.14
CA LEU A 192 10.10 -18.07 -1.20
C LEU A 192 9.65 -19.47 -1.63
N GLN A 193 8.38 -19.82 -1.38
CA GLN A 193 7.81 -21.12 -1.68
C GLN A 193 6.85 -21.12 -2.86
N GLY A 194 6.36 -19.95 -3.25
CA GLY A 194 5.48 -19.83 -4.40
C GLY A 194 5.19 -18.39 -4.78
N ILE A 195 4.64 -18.21 -5.98
CA ILE A 195 4.23 -16.91 -6.49
C ILE A 195 2.89 -17.07 -7.21
N LEU A 196 1.90 -16.32 -6.79
CA LEU A 196 0.70 -16.10 -7.60
C LEU A 196 0.96 -14.92 -8.54
N ALA A 197 0.92 -15.20 -9.83
CA ALA A 197 1.03 -14.19 -10.87
C ALA A 197 -0.34 -13.95 -11.51
N THR A 198 -0.78 -12.70 -11.53
CA THR A 198 -2.03 -12.29 -12.20
C THR A 198 -1.72 -11.27 -13.27
N LEU A 199 -2.07 -11.58 -14.52
CA LEU A 199 -1.96 -10.65 -15.61
C LEU A 199 -3.31 -9.95 -15.82
N CYS A 200 -3.34 -8.65 -15.58
CA CYS A 200 -4.53 -7.82 -15.78
C CYS A 200 -4.45 -7.10 -17.13
N PRO A 201 -5.51 -7.09 -17.96
CA PRO A 201 -5.53 -6.35 -19.21
C PRO A 201 -5.12 -4.89 -19.02
N ALA A 202 -4.35 -4.33 -19.98
CA ALA A 202 -3.79 -2.98 -19.84
C ALA A 202 -4.84 -1.85 -19.81
N ASP A 203 -6.04 -2.12 -20.33
CA ASP A 203 -7.20 -1.24 -20.34
C ASP A 203 -8.00 -1.26 -19.03
N LYS A 204 -7.78 -2.26 -18.19
CA LYS A 204 -8.41 -2.32 -16.86
C LYS A 204 -7.66 -1.44 -15.87
N LYS A 205 -8.39 -0.68 -15.07
CA LYS A 205 -7.85 -0.03 -13.88
C LYS A 205 -7.60 -1.12 -12.83
N ILE A 206 -6.37 -1.19 -12.33
CA ILE A 206 -5.98 -2.13 -11.28
C ILE A 206 -6.02 -1.38 -9.97
#